data_23fd2ce90517bc40e591abdf3557e751
#
_entry.id   23fd2ce90517bc40e591abdf3557e751
#
_cell.length_a   1.000
_cell.length_b   1.000
_cell.length_c   1.000
_cell.angle_alpha   90.00
_cell.angle_beta   90.00
_cell.angle_gamma   90.00
#
_symmetry.space_group_name_H-M   'P 1'
#
loop_
_entity.id
_entity.type
_entity.pdbx_description
1 polymer ?
#
loop_
_entity_poly.entity_id
_entity_poly.type
_entity_poly.pdbx_seq_one_letter_code
_entity_poly.pdbx_strand_id
1 'polypeptide(L)'
;KEYGSKVSDKEVDKELAKQKKQLGKQFDAYLAQQGLTEETAKKQIRSNMLLEYAVSQAAKKDIKESDYKTAFESYTPEVTAQIIKLDSEDKAKEVLEAAKAEGADFAKIAKDNSTDTATKDKGGEVKFDSGTADIPSQVKEAAFKLDENGISDVITVSAGQNYSASYYIVKLNKKTEKD
;
A
#
# COMPACT_ATOMS: atom_id res chain seq x y z
N LYS A 1 34.22 -15.60 -6.37
CA LYS A 1 34.79 -15.90 -5.04
C LYS A 1 34.49 -14.83 -3.97
N GLU A 2 34.25 -13.59 -4.38
CA GLU A 2 34.13 -12.43 -3.47
C GLU A 2 32.88 -12.48 -2.55
N TYR A 3 31.80 -13.14 -2.96
CA TYR A 3 30.53 -13.17 -2.23
C TYR A 3 30.15 -14.56 -1.69
N GLY A 4 31.01 -15.58 -1.82
CA GLY A 4 30.67 -16.97 -1.48
C GLY A 4 30.24 -17.22 -0.03
N SER A 5 30.71 -16.39 0.91
CA SER A 5 30.34 -16.45 2.33
C SER A 5 29.11 -15.60 2.72
N LYS A 6 28.51 -14.91 1.74
CA LYS A 6 27.40 -13.98 1.98
C LYS A 6 26.02 -14.63 1.96
N VAL A 7 25.95 -15.90 1.54
CA VAL A 7 24.75 -16.72 1.59
C VAL A 7 25.08 -18.00 2.38
N SER A 8 24.49 -18.13 3.54
CA SER A 8 24.70 -19.28 4.43
C SER A 8 23.90 -20.50 3.99
N ASP A 9 24.33 -21.70 4.38
CA ASP A 9 23.57 -22.93 4.15
C ASP A 9 22.17 -22.87 4.75
N LYS A 10 22.03 -22.24 5.92
CA LYS A 10 20.76 -22.04 6.60
C LYS A 10 19.75 -21.22 5.79
N GLU A 11 20.22 -20.20 5.06
CA GLU A 11 19.38 -19.39 4.18
C GLU A 11 18.92 -20.16 2.96
N VAL A 12 19.83 -20.95 2.37
CA VAL A 12 19.52 -21.86 1.25
C VAL A 12 18.49 -22.90 1.67
N ASP A 13 18.68 -23.54 2.84
CA ASP A 13 17.73 -24.53 3.37
C ASP A 13 16.36 -23.92 3.66
N LYS A 14 16.31 -22.68 4.16
CA LYS A 14 15.07 -21.95 4.39
C LYS A 14 14.32 -21.68 3.08
N GLU A 15 15.02 -21.25 2.04
CA GLU A 15 14.39 -21.00 0.73
C GLU A 15 13.92 -22.30 0.07
N LEU A 16 14.70 -23.38 0.18
CA LEU A 16 14.28 -24.70 -0.30
C LEU A 16 13.02 -25.19 0.44
N ALA A 17 12.98 -25.03 1.77
CA ALA A 17 11.81 -25.39 2.57
C ALA A 17 10.56 -24.59 2.18
N LYS A 18 10.73 -23.31 1.82
CA LYS A 18 9.66 -22.47 1.31
C LYS A 18 9.12 -22.99 -0.03
N GLN A 19 10.00 -23.37 -0.96
CA GLN A 19 9.60 -23.95 -2.24
C GLN A 19 8.92 -25.31 -2.06
N LYS A 20 9.44 -26.17 -1.17
CA LYS A 20 8.77 -27.42 -0.77
C LYS A 20 7.37 -27.19 -0.23
N LYS A 21 7.18 -26.19 0.61
CA LYS A 21 5.87 -25.82 1.16
C LYS A 21 4.91 -25.33 0.08
N GLN A 22 5.39 -24.55 -0.89
CA GLN A 22 4.57 -24.01 -1.98
C GLN A 22 4.11 -25.12 -2.95
N LEU A 23 5.00 -26.03 -3.31
CA LEU A 23 4.74 -27.12 -4.26
C LEU A 23 4.11 -28.36 -3.59
N GLY A 24 4.24 -28.50 -2.28
CA GLY A 24 3.70 -29.62 -1.53
C GLY A 24 4.14 -30.98 -2.10
N LYS A 25 3.19 -31.86 -2.36
CA LYS A 25 3.43 -33.19 -2.92
C LYS A 25 3.99 -33.20 -4.36
N GLN A 26 3.97 -32.08 -5.04
CA GLN A 26 4.46 -31.96 -6.42
C GLN A 26 5.97 -31.60 -6.49
N PHE A 27 6.59 -31.34 -5.36
CA PHE A 27 7.98 -30.88 -5.32
C PHE A 27 8.95 -31.87 -5.97
N ASP A 28 8.86 -33.16 -5.63
CA ASP A 28 9.78 -34.19 -6.17
C ASP A 28 9.54 -34.42 -7.68
N ALA A 29 8.27 -34.39 -8.11
CA ALA A 29 7.93 -34.47 -9.52
C ALA A 29 8.44 -33.24 -10.29
N TYR A 30 8.37 -32.07 -9.71
CA TYR A 30 8.91 -30.84 -10.29
C TYR A 30 10.42 -30.92 -10.47
N LEU A 31 11.17 -31.39 -9.45
CA LEU A 31 12.62 -31.59 -9.56
C LEU A 31 12.97 -32.60 -10.66
N ALA A 32 12.26 -33.73 -10.69
CA ALA A 32 12.47 -34.76 -11.71
C ALA A 32 12.23 -34.24 -13.13
N GLN A 33 11.17 -33.45 -13.31
CA GLN A 33 10.87 -32.81 -14.60
C GLN A 33 11.95 -31.84 -15.06
N GLN A 34 12.60 -31.15 -14.13
CA GLN A 34 13.71 -30.23 -14.40
C GLN A 34 15.09 -30.95 -14.47
N GLY A 35 15.13 -32.28 -14.29
CA GLY A 35 16.37 -33.04 -14.23
C GLY A 35 17.26 -32.67 -13.03
N LEU A 36 16.67 -32.20 -11.96
CA LEU A 36 17.34 -31.72 -10.76
C LEU A 36 17.19 -32.74 -9.61
N THR A 37 18.25 -32.84 -8.81
CA THR A 37 18.20 -33.43 -7.47
C THR A 37 18.02 -32.32 -6.43
N GLU A 38 17.64 -32.65 -5.22
CA GLU A 38 17.55 -31.65 -4.13
C GLU A 38 18.91 -30.95 -3.89
N GLU A 39 20.01 -31.67 -4.05
CA GLU A 39 21.35 -31.09 -3.92
C GLU A 39 21.65 -30.06 -5.02
N THR A 40 21.30 -30.39 -6.27
CA THR A 40 21.49 -29.47 -7.40
C THR A 40 20.54 -28.27 -7.29
N ALA A 41 19.32 -28.46 -6.81
CA ALA A 41 18.39 -27.38 -6.51
C ALA A 41 18.95 -26.42 -5.44
N LYS A 42 19.55 -26.93 -4.36
CA LYS A 42 20.24 -26.10 -3.36
C LYS A 42 21.37 -25.28 -3.97
N LYS A 43 22.19 -25.89 -4.85
CA LYS A 43 23.26 -25.17 -5.55
C LYS A 43 22.71 -24.03 -6.41
N GLN A 44 21.59 -24.27 -7.10
CA GLN A 44 20.94 -23.27 -7.93
C GLN A 44 20.33 -22.13 -7.09
N ILE A 45 19.65 -22.46 -6.00
CA ILE A 45 19.14 -21.48 -5.04
C ILE A 45 20.28 -20.60 -4.54
N ARG A 46 21.38 -21.20 -4.10
CA ARG A 46 22.57 -20.46 -3.65
C ARG A 46 23.09 -19.51 -4.72
N SER A 47 23.20 -19.98 -5.96
CA SER A 47 23.70 -19.16 -7.07
C SER A 47 22.79 -17.97 -7.33
N ASN A 48 21.47 -18.16 -7.30
CA ASN A 48 20.50 -17.10 -7.48
C ASN A 48 20.59 -16.07 -6.33
N MET A 49 20.65 -16.52 -5.08
CA MET A 49 20.79 -15.63 -3.92
C MET A 49 22.11 -14.84 -3.95
N LEU A 50 23.21 -15.45 -4.40
CA LEU A 50 24.48 -14.77 -4.58
C LEU A 50 24.42 -13.73 -5.70
N LEU A 51 23.72 -14.02 -6.79
CA LEU A 51 23.49 -13.07 -7.88
C LEU A 51 22.66 -11.88 -7.40
N GLU A 52 21.55 -12.14 -6.72
CA GLU A 52 20.71 -11.09 -6.13
C GLU A 52 21.52 -10.21 -5.16
N TYR A 53 22.34 -10.83 -4.30
CA TYR A 53 23.21 -10.10 -3.40
C TYR A 53 24.20 -9.22 -4.18
N ALA A 54 24.86 -9.77 -5.21
CA ALA A 54 25.82 -9.02 -6.02
C ALA A 54 25.18 -7.84 -6.75
N VAL A 55 24.00 -8.06 -7.35
CA VAL A 55 23.20 -6.99 -8.00
C VAL A 55 22.81 -5.93 -7.00
N SER A 56 22.32 -6.32 -5.83
CA SER A 56 21.97 -5.39 -4.75
C SER A 56 23.16 -4.55 -4.28
N GLN A 57 24.37 -5.15 -4.16
CA GLN A 57 25.58 -4.42 -3.78
C GLN A 57 26.06 -3.47 -4.89
N ALA A 58 25.94 -3.88 -6.16
CA ALA A 58 26.24 -3.00 -7.29
C ALA A 58 25.29 -1.79 -7.32
N ALA A 59 23.99 -2.04 -7.22
CA ALA A 59 22.98 -0.99 -7.18
C ALA A 59 23.22 0.01 -6.02
N LYS A 60 23.59 -0.50 -4.82
CA LYS A 60 23.90 0.36 -3.66
C LYS A 60 25.12 1.26 -3.89
N LYS A 61 26.10 0.81 -4.66
CA LYS A 61 27.28 1.63 -4.98
C LYS A 61 26.97 2.76 -5.94
N ASP A 62 25.99 2.55 -6.82
CA ASP A 62 25.59 3.54 -7.82
C ASP A 62 24.59 4.57 -7.28
N ILE A 63 23.93 4.31 -6.15
CA ILE A 63 23.02 5.25 -5.51
C ILE A 63 23.85 6.33 -4.79
N LYS A 64 23.67 7.57 -5.22
CA LYS A 64 24.31 8.74 -4.60
C LYS A 64 23.47 9.28 -3.46
N GLU A 65 24.09 10.01 -2.55
CA GLU A 65 23.38 10.70 -1.46
C GLU A 65 22.31 11.67 -2.01
N SER A 66 22.54 12.27 -3.18
CA SER A 66 21.55 13.08 -3.89
C SER A 66 20.30 12.30 -4.27
N ASP A 67 20.42 11.00 -4.58
CA ASP A 67 19.29 10.17 -5.00
C ASP A 67 18.40 9.84 -3.81
N TYR A 68 19.02 9.57 -2.65
CA TYR A 68 18.29 9.42 -1.38
C TYR A 68 17.56 10.70 -1.01
N LYS A 69 18.22 11.86 -1.15
CA LYS A 69 17.60 13.16 -0.87
C LYS A 69 16.40 13.40 -1.77
N THR A 70 16.54 13.17 -3.08
CA THR A 70 15.45 13.32 -4.06
C THR A 70 14.31 12.36 -3.75
N ALA A 71 14.62 11.08 -3.47
CA ALA A 71 13.60 10.08 -3.10
C ALA A 71 12.90 10.47 -1.79
N PHE A 72 13.65 10.96 -0.80
CA PHE A 72 13.09 11.43 0.46
C PHE A 72 12.20 12.67 0.27
N GLU A 73 12.60 13.63 -0.57
CA GLU A 73 11.80 14.81 -0.88
C GLU A 73 10.50 14.46 -1.63
N SER A 74 10.57 13.47 -2.52
CA SER A 74 9.42 12.99 -3.30
C SER A 74 8.55 11.96 -2.57
N TYR A 75 9.03 11.43 -1.44
CA TYR A 75 8.27 10.46 -0.66
C TYR A 75 6.98 11.07 -0.13
N THR A 76 5.90 10.38 -0.36
CA THR A 76 4.59 10.70 0.22
C THR A 76 4.16 9.58 1.15
N PRO A 77 3.67 9.91 2.36
CA PRO A 77 3.23 8.90 3.30
C PRO A 77 2.04 8.11 2.75
N GLU A 78 1.99 6.83 3.08
CA GLU A 78 0.76 6.06 2.95
C GLU A 78 -0.17 6.42 4.10
N VAL A 79 -1.43 6.62 3.82
CA VAL A 79 -2.47 6.91 4.81
C VAL A 79 -3.53 5.82 4.82
N THR A 80 -4.02 5.50 6.03
CA THR A 80 -5.26 4.77 6.24
C THR A 80 -6.31 5.79 6.65
N ALA A 81 -7.37 5.91 5.88
CA ALA A 81 -8.42 6.89 6.07
C ALA A 81 -9.81 6.24 5.91
N GLN A 82 -10.83 6.97 6.28
CA GLN A 82 -12.20 6.65 5.94
C GLN A 82 -12.75 7.78 5.08
N ILE A 83 -13.48 7.45 4.02
CA ILE A 83 -14.09 8.42 3.11
C ILE A 83 -15.61 8.23 3.04
N ILE A 84 -16.32 9.33 2.93
CA ILE A 84 -17.73 9.35 2.62
C ILE A 84 -17.91 10.14 1.34
N LYS A 85 -18.51 9.53 0.32
CA LYS A 85 -18.85 10.19 -0.94
C LYS A 85 -20.34 10.51 -0.95
N LEU A 86 -20.70 11.69 -1.42
CA LEU A 86 -22.06 12.20 -1.46
C LEU A 86 -22.29 12.93 -2.79
N ASP A 87 -23.52 12.96 -3.25
CA ASP A 87 -23.92 13.55 -4.53
C ASP A 87 -24.56 14.94 -4.37
N SER A 88 -24.74 15.41 -3.12
CA SER A 88 -25.35 16.71 -2.79
C SER A 88 -24.52 17.44 -1.73
N GLU A 89 -24.30 18.72 -1.96
CA GLU A 89 -23.57 19.59 -1.01
C GLU A 89 -24.31 19.74 0.33
N ASP A 90 -25.63 19.91 0.28
CA ASP A 90 -26.42 20.05 1.50
C ASP A 90 -26.37 18.78 2.34
N LYS A 91 -26.45 17.60 1.70
CA LYS A 91 -26.30 16.32 2.39
C LYS A 91 -24.89 16.15 2.93
N ALA A 92 -23.87 16.63 2.22
CA ALA A 92 -22.49 16.57 2.70
C ALA A 92 -22.27 17.44 3.96
N LYS A 93 -22.89 18.61 4.04
CA LYS A 93 -22.85 19.47 5.22
C LYS A 93 -23.54 18.80 6.42
N GLU A 94 -24.74 18.24 6.21
CA GLU A 94 -25.46 17.50 7.26
C GLU A 94 -24.64 16.32 7.80
N VAL A 95 -24.06 15.52 6.89
CA VAL A 95 -23.24 14.36 7.24
C VAL A 95 -21.94 14.78 7.94
N LEU A 96 -21.35 15.90 7.54
CA LEU A 96 -20.17 16.45 8.19
C LEU A 96 -20.45 16.87 9.65
N GLU A 97 -21.57 17.54 9.90
CA GLU A 97 -21.98 17.88 11.27
C GLU A 97 -22.17 16.63 12.13
N ALA A 98 -22.85 15.62 11.58
CA ALA A 98 -23.01 14.33 12.26
C ALA A 98 -21.67 13.64 12.52
N ALA A 99 -20.71 13.69 11.57
CA ALA A 99 -19.40 13.08 11.70
C ALA A 99 -18.49 13.79 12.70
N LYS A 100 -18.66 15.09 12.89
CA LYS A 100 -17.91 15.92 13.86
C LYS A 100 -18.54 15.93 15.26
N ALA A 101 -19.73 15.36 15.43
CA ALA A 101 -20.37 15.30 16.74
C ALA A 101 -19.58 14.44 17.73
N GLU A 102 -19.63 14.77 19.00
CA GLU A 102 -18.95 14.02 20.06
C GLU A 102 -19.45 12.57 20.11
N GLY A 103 -18.51 11.60 20.09
CA GLY A 103 -18.84 10.18 20.10
C GLY A 103 -19.35 9.62 18.77
N ALA A 104 -19.25 10.38 17.67
CA ALA A 104 -19.71 9.94 16.36
C ALA A 104 -18.95 8.72 15.86
N ASP A 105 -19.69 7.71 15.38
CA ASP A 105 -19.14 6.55 14.67
C ASP A 105 -19.08 6.86 13.17
N PHE A 106 -17.91 7.31 12.72
CA PHE A 106 -17.68 7.66 11.31
C PHE A 106 -17.92 6.47 10.37
N ALA A 107 -17.55 5.25 10.79
CA ALA A 107 -17.75 4.04 9.97
C ALA A 107 -19.25 3.76 9.77
N LYS A 108 -20.05 3.92 10.82
CA LYS A 108 -21.50 3.78 10.72
C LYS A 108 -22.11 4.86 9.82
N ILE A 109 -21.69 6.11 10.00
CA ILE A 109 -22.14 7.23 9.17
C ILE A 109 -21.80 6.99 7.69
N ALA A 110 -20.59 6.47 7.39
CA ALA A 110 -20.19 6.10 6.04
C ALA A 110 -21.09 5.00 5.45
N LYS A 111 -21.39 3.96 6.22
CA LYS A 111 -22.30 2.87 5.80
C LYS A 111 -23.69 3.37 5.49
N ASP A 112 -24.20 4.31 6.28
CA ASP A 112 -25.58 4.77 6.16
C ASP A 112 -25.73 5.80 5.01
N ASN A 113 -24.71 6.63 4.74
CA ASN A 113 -24.83 7.79 3.87
C ASN A 113 -23.96 7.77 2.61
N SER A 114 -22.84 7.02 2.57
CA SER A 114 -21.94 7.08 1.42
C SER A 114 -22.56 6.48 0.15
N THR A 115 -22.36 7.16 -0.97
CA THR A 115 -22.71 6.66 -2.32
C THR A 115 -21.58 5.86 -2.97
N ASP A 116 -20.40 5.76 -2.31
CA ASP A 116 -19.29 4.95 -2.78
C ASP A 116 -19.50 3.47 -2.42
N THR A 117 -19.93 2.68 -3.39
CA THR A 117 -20.19 1.24 -3.21
C THR A 117 -18.94 0.40 -2.96
N ALA A 118 -17.74 0.90 -3.28
CA ALA A 118 -16.49 0.17 -3.09
C ALA A 118 -16.05 0.15 -1.62
N THR A 119 -16.35 1.22 -0.88
CA THR A 119 -15.87 1.41 0.50
C THR A 119 -16.99 1.47 1.54
N LYS A 120 -18.21 1.78 1.13
CA LYS A 120 -19.38 1.97 1.98
C LYS A 120 -19.54 0.85 3.03
N ASP A 121 -19.57 -0.40 2.58
CA ASP A 121 -19.81 -1.57 3.45
C ASP A 121 -18.67 -1.82 4.43
N LYS A 122 -17.48 -1.29 4.14
CA LYS A 122 -16.29 -1.30 5.01
C LYS A 122 -16.20 -0.06 5.90
N GLY A 123 -17.26 0.72 6.03
CA GLY A 123 -17.26 1.96 6.81
C GLY A 123 -16.42 3.08 6.19
N GLY A 124 -16.26 3.07 4.86
CA GLY A 124 -15.50 4.05 4.12
C GLY A 124 -13.98 3.83 4.13
N GLU A 125 -13.47 2.71 4.70
CA GLU A 125 -12.04 2.48 4.87
C GLU A 125 -11.31 2.36 3.52
N VAL A 126 -10.21 3.12 3.40
CA VAL A 126 -9.32 3.17 2.24
C VAL A 126 -7.87 3.30 2.69
N LYS A 127 -6.97 2.80 1.86
CA LYS A 127 -5.53 2.92 2.02
C LYS A 127 -4.94 3.48 0.75
N PHE A 128 -4.17 4.55 0.83
CA PHE A 128 -3.61 5.20 -0.36
C PHE A 128 -2.38 6.05 -0.04
N ASP A 129 -1.63 6.33 -1.09
CA ASP A 129 -0.55 7.31 -1.15
C ASP A 129 -0.85 8.36 -2.24
N SER A 130 0.10 9.23 -2.55
CA SER A 130 -0.08 10.24 -3.60
C SER A 130 -0.23 9.65 -5.00
N GLY A 131 0.34 8.46 -5.25
CA GLY A 131 0.32 7.76 -6.54
C GLY A 131 -0.96 6.97 -6.80
N THR A 132 -1.80 6.77 -5.78
CA THR A 132 -3.04 5.98 -5.92
C THR A 132 -4.02 6.67 -6.87
N ALA A 133 -4.41 5.98 -7.94
CA ALA A 133 -5.23 6.56 -9.03
C ALA A 133 -6.73 6.67 -8.67
N ASP A 134 -7.25 5.73 -7.88
CA ASP A 134 -8.69 5.60 -7.63
C ASP A 134 -9.25 6.65 -6.65
N ILE A 135 -8.37 7.42 -6.00
CA ILE A 135 -8.76 8.48 -5.06
C ILE A 135 -8.52 9.84 -5.70
N PRO A 136 -9.52 10.73 -5.75
CA PRO A 136 -9.36 12.07 -6.30
C PRO A 136 -8.22 12.86 -5.63
N SER A 137 -7.49 13.66 -6.39
CA SER A 137 -6.33 14.42 -5.88
C SER A 137 -6.71 15.35 -4.73
N GLN A 138 -7.86 16.00 -4.81
CA GLN A 138 -8.37 16.91 -3.76
C GLN A 138 -8.62 16.16 -2.44
N VAL A 139 -9.10 14.89 -2.53
CA VAL A 139 -9.35 14.04 -1.36
C VAL A 139 -8.01 13.60 -0.74
N LYS A 140 -7.02 13.23 -1.57
CA LYS A 140 -5.66 12.90 -1.12
C LYS A 140 -4.99 14.09 -0.42
N GLU A 141 -5.02 15.26 -1.06
CA GLU A 141 -4.43 16.49 -0.50
C GLU A 141 -5.05 16.86 0.85
N ALA A 142 -6.37 16.72 0.98
CA ALA A 142 -7.06 16.98 2.25
C ALA A 142 -6.60 15.98 3.32
N ALA A 143 -6.55 14.67 2.99
CA ALA A 143 -6.13 13.65 3.93
C ALA A 143 -4.68 13.85 4.43
N PHE A 144 -3.76 14.25 3.53
CA PHE A 144 -2.36 14.49 3.90
C PHE A 144 -2.15 15.70 4.81
N LYS A 145 -3.09 16.65 4.82
CA LYS A 145 -3.05 17.83 5.69
C LYS A 145 -3.67 17.59 7.07
N LEU A 146 -4.44 16.50 7.24
CA LEU A 146 -5.06 16.19 8.51
C LEU A 146 -4.04 15.61 9.51
N ASP A 147 -4.29 15.89 10.77
CA ASP A 147 -3.72 15.14 11.88
C ASP A 147 -4.47 13.81 12.07
N GLU A 148 -3.87 12.85 12.75
CA GLU A 148 -4.53 11.57 13.06
C GLU A 148 -5.84 11.80 13.83
N ASN A 149 -6.88 11.10 13.41
CA ASN A 149 -8.27 11.24 13.83
C ASN A 149 -8.95 12.55 13.40
N GLY A 150 -8.27 13.42 12.66
CA GLY A 150 -8.86 14.62 12.08
C GLY A 150 -9.90 14.31 11.00
N ILE A 151 -10.90 15.17 10.88
CA ILE A 151 -11.95 15.10 9.86
C ILE A 151 -11.85 16.34 8.99
N SER A 152 -11.87 16.16 7.66
CA SER A 152 -11.84 17.27 6.71
C SER A 152 -13.14 18.09 6.74
N ASP A 153 -13.12 19.25 6.14
CA ASP A 153 -14.33 19.90 5.66
C ASP A 153 -14.86 19.19 4.41
N VAL A 154 -16.01 19.61 3.90
CA VAL A 154 -16.56 19.08 2.64
C VAL A 154 -15.62 19.40 1.49
N ILE A 155 -15.20 18.38 0.77
CA ILE A 155 -14.30 18.46 -0.38
C ILE A 155 -15.15 18.32 -1.64
N THR A 156 -15.16 19.34 -2.49
CA THR A 156 -15.87 19.31 -3.77
C THR A 156 -14.93 18.79 -4.85
N VAL A 157 -15.36 17.74 -5.55
CA VAL A 157 -14.66 17.15 -6.68
C VAL A 157 -15.53 17.30 -7.92
N SER A 158 -15.12 18.16 -8.85
CA SER A 158 -15.82 18.38 -10.11
C SER A 158 -15.31 17.40 -11.17
N ALA A 159 -16.22 16.69 -11.83
CA ALA A 159 -15.89 15.73 -12.89
C ALA A 159 -15.81 16.37 -14.31
N GLY A 160 -15.68 17.70 -14.38
CA GLY A 160 -15.64 18.48 -15.63
C GLY A 160 -16.91 19.30 -15.89
N GLN A 161 -16.93 20.04 -17.01
CA GLN A 161 -17.96 21.07 -17.30
C GLN A 161 -19.41 20.57 -17.43
N ASN A 162 -19.62 19.25 -17.65
CA ASN A 162 -20.94 18.67 -17.89
C ASN A 162 -21.33 17.56 -16.89
N TYR A 163 -20.59 17.39 -15.79
CA TYR A 163 -20.85 16.36 -14.79
C TYR A 163 -21.15 16.97 -13.44
N SER A 164 -22.07 16.35 -12.72
CA SER A 164 -22.38 16.75 -11.33
C SER A 164 -21.14 16.62 -10.44
N ALA A 165 -20.93 17.58 -9.56
CA ALA A 165 -19.90 17.48 -8.55
C ALA A 165 -20.19 16.33 -7.58
N SER A 166 -19.13 15.69 -7.11
CA SER A 166 -19.19 14.77 -5.96
C SER A 166 -18.56 15.45 -4.74
N TYR A 167 -19.11 15.16 -3.58
CA TYR A 167 -18.68 15.73 -2.31
C TYR A 167 -18.10 14.65 -1.43
N TYR A 168 -16.98 14.94 -0.80
CA TYR A 168 -16.26 13.96 0.03
C TYR A 168 -16.00 14.51 1.41
N ILE A 169 -16.04 13.63 2.40
CA ILE A 169 -15.58 13.88 3.77
C ILE A 169 -14.56 12.79 4.07
N VAL A 170 -13.41 13.19 4.61
CA VAL A 170 -12.30 12.30 4.93
C VAL A 170 -12.04 12.36 6.43
N LYS A 171 -11.87 11.20 7.04
CA LYS A 171 -11.27 11.05 8.37
C LYS A 171 -9.95 10.34 8.23
N LEU A 172 -8.86 10.94 8.73
CA LEU A 172 -7.56 10.30 8.77
C LEU A 172 -7.47 9.39 10.01
N ASN A 173 -7.25 8.09 9.79
CA ASN A 173 -7.06 7.16 10.90
C ASN A 173 -5.58 7.02 11.28
N LYS A 174 -4.71 6.90 10.27
CA LYS A 174 -3.27 6.74 10.48
C LYS A 174 -2.48 7.27 9.28
N LYS A 175 -1.30 7.78 9.56
CA LYS A 175 -0.34 8.24 8.57
C LYS A 175 1.02 7.61 8.86
N THR A 176 1.67 7.03 7.84
CA THR A 176 3.04 6.54 8.01
C THR A 176 3.98 7.73 8.11
N GLU A 177 4.89 7.67 9.08
CA GLU A 177 5.93 8.69 9.19
C GLU A 177 6.97 8.55 8.08
N LYS A 178 7.65 9.64 7.80
CA LYS A 178 8.73 9.71 6.83
C LYS A 178 10.02 9.41 7.61
N ASP A 179 10.51 8.16 7.50
CA ASP A 179 11.77 7.71 8.12
C ASP A 179 12.98 7.99 7.22
#